data_ef8c0b9d1137a6573fe2946322edaf75
#
_entry.id   ef8c0b9d1137a6573fe2946322edaf75
#
_cell.length_a   1.000
_cell.length_b   1.000
_cell.length_c   1.000
_cell.angle_alpha   90.00
_cell.angle_beta   90.00
_cell.angle_gamma   90.00
#
_symmetry.space_group_name_H-M   'P 1'
#
loop_
_entity.id
_entity.type
_entity.pdbx_description
1 polymer ?
#
loop_
_entity_poly.entity_id
_entity_poly.type
_entity_poly.pdbx_seq_one_letter_code
_entity_poly.pdbx_strand_id
1 'polypeptide(L)'
;MIHLSTLTKRLTQFLTLALFFGFAAVAQAQWDIMQFGGRDYVSLDSIKKFYNFQTYKRSGNQIVLEGGNLIFKLRIGDQESTLNGIKFVLTYPVIESGSKTAISRIDLTKLIHPVLRPNYILNAGNFRTVIIDAGHGGKDAGAVNAYNTEKAYNLRVAQEVQKLLTAKGYRVILTRSSDVYLTLQQRVDIANSLKEAAIFISIHFNSGGRSARGIETFTLSPQGVAHYGSGLKPSDLNARNGNINDSANVALATAVHSQVLKNIGRNNT
;
A
#
# COMPACT_ATOMS: atom_id res chain seq x y z
N MET A 1 56.33 -36.93 -15.48
CA MET A 1 56.40 -35.44 -15.60
C MET A 1 55.00 -34.91 -15.64
N ILE A 2 54.46 -34.46 -14.51
CA ILE A 2 53.09 -33.88 -14.41
C ILE A 2 53.23 -32.39 -14.68
N HIS A 3 52.53 -31.94 -15.71
CA HIS A 3 52.63 -30.57 -16.23
C HIS A 3 52.26 -29.50 -15.16
N LEU A 4 53.23 -28.69 -14.80
CA LEU A 4 53.08 -27.52 -13.89
C LEU A 4 52.07 -26.44 -14.40
N SER A 5 51.69 -26.51 -15.67
CA SER A 5 50.78 -25.55 -16.33
C SER A 5 49.30 -25.70 -15.94
N THR A 6 48.88 -26.87 -15.44
CA THR A 6 47.48 -27.13 -15.05
C THR A 6 47.20 -26.71 -13.61
N LEU A 7 48.20 -26.64 -12.76
CA LEU A 7 48.04 -26.24 -11.38
C LEU A 7 47.89 -24.71 -11.24
N THR A 8 48.63 -23.94 -12.04
CA THR A 8 48.56 -22.49 -12.08
C THR A 8 47.24 -21.96 -12.65
N LYS A 9 46.66 -22.64 -13.68
CA LYS A 9 45.34 -22.25 -14.21
C LYS A 9 44.19 -22.52 -13.23
N ARG A 10 44.28 -23.56 -12.43
CA ARG A 10 43.24 -23.86 -11.41
C ARG A 10 43.36 -22.90 -10.20
N LEU A 11 44.55 -22.48 -9.81
CA LEU A 11 44.74 -21.51 -8.74
C LEU A 11 44.24 -20.12 -9.14
N THR A 12 44.46 -19.68 -10.40
CA THR A 12 43.97 -18.38 -10.89
C THR A 12 42.45 -18.40 -11.06
N GLN A 13 41.81 -19.49 -11.43
CA GLN A 13 40.36 -19.61 -11.48
C GLN A 13 39.71 -19.62 -10.09
N PHE A 14 40.34 -20.19 -9.09
CA PHE A 14 39.86 -20.13 -7.70
C PHE A 14 40.03 -18.76 -7.07
N LEU A 15 41.12 -18.02 -7.38
CA LEU A 15 41.31 -16.66 -6.88
C LEU A 15 40.36 -15.65 -7.58
N THR A 16 40.04 -15.83 -8.87
CA THR A 16 39.04 -14.97 -9.55
C THR A 16 37.63 -15.29 -9.11
N LEU A 17 37.29 -16.51 -8.76
CA LEU A 17 35.97 -16.84 -8.22
C LEU A 17 35.79 -16.33 -6.77
N ALA A 18 36.88 -16.34 -5.97
CA ALA A 18 36.85 -15.78 -4.60
C ALA A 18 36.77 -14.25 -4.57
N LEU A 19 37.26 -13.57 -5.61
CA LEU A 19 37.15 -12.09 -5.72
C LEU A 19 35.78 -11.61 -6.24
N PHE A 20 34.97 -12.47 -6.89
CA PHE A 20 33.60 -12.13 -7.33
C PHE A 20 32.53 -12.42 -6.26
N PHE A 21 32.82 -13.19 -5.23
CA PHE A 21 31.91 -13.39 -4.09
C PHE A 21 32.09 -12.38 -2.96
N GLY A 22 32.99 -11.44 -3.10
CA GLY A 22 33.41 -10.51 -2.05
C GLY A 22 32.68 -9.18 -1.99
N PHE A 23 31.75 -8.82 -2.91
CA PHE A 23 31.09 -7.51 -2.93
C PHE A 23 29.61 -7.54 -3.29
N ALA A 24 28.86 -8.42 -2.67
CA ALA A 24 27.44 -8.20 -2.48
C ALA A 24 27.10 -8.30 -0.98
N ALA A 25 27.87 -7.64 -0.16
CA ALA A 25 27.31 -7.12 1.08
C ALA A 25 26.35 -6.02 0.65
N VAL A 26 25.12 -6.39 0.31
CA VAL A 26 23.99 -5.48 0.39
C VAL A 26 24.10 -4.91 1.78
N ALA A 27 24.50 -3.64 1.87
CA ALA A 27 24.51 -2.92 3.13
C ALA A 27 23.08 -3.00 3.65
N GLN A 28 22.83 -3.97 4.49
CA GLN A 28 21.54 -4.13 5.16
C GLN A 28 21.41 -2.83 5.92
N ALA A 29 20.51 -1.96 5.49
CA ALA A 29 20.34 -0.66 6.08
C ALA A 29 20.12 -0.90 7.56
N GLN A 30 21.11 -0.52 8.36
CA GLN A 30 21.05 -0.72 9.80
C GLN A 30 20.06 0.32 10.33
N TRP A 31 18.84 -0.14 10.59
CA TRP A 31 17.81 0.68 11.19
C TRP A 31 18.21 1.05 12.62
N ASP A 32 18.15 2.33 12.95
CA ASP A 32 18.26 2.80 14.32
C ASP A 32 16.91 2.53 15.01
N ILE A 33 16.86 1.41 15.72
CA ILE A 33 15.64 0.88 16.37
C ILE A 33 15.68 1.27 17.85
N MET A 34 14.55 1.78 18.33
CA MET A 34 14.32 2.17 19.71
C MET A 34 13.18 1.33 20.28
N GLN A 35 13.26 1.00 21.58
CA GLN A 35 12.17 0.37 22.31
C GLN A 35 11.34 1.45 23.02
N PHE A 36 10.02 1.45 22.78
CA PHE A 36 9.10 2.34 23.47
C PHE A 36 7.76 1.64 23.69
N GLY A 37 7.29 1.60 24.95
CA GLY A 37 6.05 0.94 25.30
C GLY A 37 6.00 -0.55 24.89
N GLY A 38 7.14 -1.26 24.96
CA GLY A 38 7.27 -2.67 24.57
C GLY A 38 7.22 -2.91 23.04
N ARG A 39 7.50 -1.90 22.21
CA ARG A 39 7.44 -1.98 20.74
C ARG A 39 8.67 -1.38 20.10
N ASP A 40 9.00 -1.91 18.91
CA ASP A 40 10.06 -1.38 18.08
C ASP A 40 9.60 -0.11 17.36
N TYR A 41 10.42 0.93 17.44
CA TYR A 41 10.26 2.16 16.67
C TYR A 41 11.53 2.41 15.86
N VAL A 42 11.39 2.97 14.67
CA VAL A 42 12.49 3.31 13.77
C VAL A 42 12.65 4.83 13.74
N SER A 43 13.87 5.30 13.97
CA SER A 43 14.16 6.73 13.98
C SER A 43 13.91 7.37 12.63
N LEU A 44 13.39 8.61 12.63
CA LEU A 44 13.16 9.36 11.38
C LEU A 44 14.48 9.70 10.68
N ASP A 45 15.61 9.77 11.39
CA ASP A 45 16.93 9.94 10.78
C ASP A 45 17.33 8.70 9.95
N SER A 46 17.08 7.49 10.48
CA SER A 46 17.23 6.25 9.72
C SER A 46 16.35 6.22 8.48
N ILE A 47 15.09 6.60 8.63
CA ILE A 47 14.12 6.68 7.54
C ILE A 47 14.57 7.69 6.49
N LYS A 48 14.98 8.89 6.91
CA LYS A 48 15.55 9.91 6.04
C LYS A 48 16.71 9.36 5.21
N LYS A 49 17.67 8.71 5.87
CA LYS A 49 18.85 8.14 5.22
C LYS A 49 18.47 7.02 4.23
N PHE A 50 17.63 6.09 4.65
CA PHE A 50 17.29 4.91 3.83
C PHE A 50 16.49 5.25 2.58
N TYR A 51 15.52 6.18 2.68
CA TYR A 51 14.70 6.60 1.53
C TYR A 51 15.27 7.81 0.80
N ASN A 52 16.46 8.26 1.18
CA ASN A 52 17.17 9.38 0.55
C ASN A 52 16.35 10.68 0.56
N PHE A 53 15.69 10.97 1.68
CA PHE A 53 15.13 12.30 1.90
C PHE A 53 16.28 13.29 2.14
N GLN A 54 16.31 14.39 1.37
CA GLN A 54 17.36 15.38 1.46
C GLN A 54 17.21 16.27 2.71
N THR A 55 15.97 16.61 3.06
CA THR A 55 15.71 17.50 4.18
C THR A 55 14.96 16.82 5.32
N TYR A 56 15.21 17.30 6.52
CA TYR A 56 14.43 17.04 7.73
C TYR A 56 14.14 18.42 8.34
N LYS A 57 12.89 18.84 8.30
CA LYS A 57 12.44 20.10 8.88
C LYS A 57 11.54 19.81 10.07
N ARG A 58 11.77 20.53 11.17
CA ARG A 58 10.92 20.45 12.36
C ARG A 58 10.42 21.84 12.75
N SER A 59 9.14 21.95 13.06
CA SER A 59 8.51 23.13 13.62
C SER A 59 7.56 22.72 14.74
N GLY A 60 7.97 22.90 15.98
CA GLY A 60 7.27 22.35 17.14
C GLY A 60 7.15 20.82 17.05
N ASN A 61 5.90 20.33 17.04
CA ASN A 61 5.62 18.90 16.90
C ASN A 61 5.49 18.45 15.43
N GLN A 62 5.50 19.36 14.47
CA GLN A 62 5.42 19.01 13.06
C GLN A 62 6.80 18.65 12.51
N ILE A 63 6.84 17.57 11.71
CA ILE A 63 8.05 17.10 11.05
C ILE A 63 7.74 16.91 9.57
N VAL A 64 8.66 17.34 8.72
CA VAL A 64 8.57 17.17 7.27
C VAL A 64 9.89 16.60 6.77
N LEU A 65 9.82 15.43 6.14
CA LEU A 65 10.90 14.84 5.35
C LEU A 65 10.63 15.12 3.88
N GLU A 66 11.58 15.69 3.15
CA GLU A 66 11.45 15.99 1.72
C GLU A 66 12.63 15.42 0.95
N GLY A 67 12.34 14.84 -0.21
CA GLY A 67 13.37 14.28 -1.07
C GLY A 67 12.85 13.88 -2.44
N GLY A 68 13.46 14.40 -3.51
CA GLY A 68 12.95 14.19 -4.87
C GLY A 68 11.49 14.68 -4.99
N ASN A 69 10.59 13.78 -5.36
CA ASN A 69 9.14 14.06 -5.44
C ASN A 69 8.36 13.58 -4.20
N LEU A 70 9.06 13.28 -3.10
CA LEU A 70 8.46 12.75 -1.89
C LEU A 70 8.39 13.82 -0.81
N ILE A 71 7.22 13.97 -0.20
CA ILE A 71 6.98 14.83 0.97
C ILE A 71 6.25 13.99 2.01
N PHE A 72 6.93 13.68 3.10
CA PHE A 72 6.35 12.91 4.20
C PHE A 72 6.21 13.82 5.42
N LYS A 73 4.97 14.08 5.82
CA LYS A 73 4.63 14.94 6.96
C LYS A 73 4.10 14.08 8.11
N LEU A 74 4.58 14.39 9.30
CA LEU A 74 4.28 13.68 10.53
C LEU A 74 4.08 14.70 11.66
N ARG A 75 3.44 14.27 12.74
CA ARG A 75 3.28 15.06 13.96
C ARG A 75 3.56 14.20 15.18
N ILE A 76 4.43 14.66 16.06
CA ILE A 76 4.73 13.98 17.32
C ILE A 76 3.45 13.90 18.17
N GLY A 77 3.18 12.72 18.70
CA GLY A 77 1.96 12.41 19.48
C GLY A 77 0.75 12.08 18.63
N ASP A 78 0.84 12.15 17.30
CA ASP A 78 -0.29 11.90 16.39
C ASP A 78 -0.09 10.60 15.60
N GLN A 79 -1.20 9.97 15.22
CA GLN A 79 -1.23 8.81 14.31
C GLN A 79 -1.43 9.24 12.86
N GLU A 80 -1.94 10.45 12.61
CA GLU A 80 -2.11 10.95 11.26
C GLU A 80 -0.78 11.38 10.65
N SER A 81 -0.53 10.92 9.44
CA SER A 81 0.61 11.32 8.62
C SER A 81 0.16 11.54 7.18
N THR A 82 0.93 12.26 6.40
CA THR A 82 0.66 12.39 4.96
C THR A 82 1.90 12.11 4.14
N LEU A 83 1.73 11.33 3.08
CA LEU A 83 2.75 11.10 2.07
C LEU A 83 2.26 11.62 0.73
N ASN A 84 2.91 12.66 0.21
CA ASN A 84 2.49 13.39 -1.00
C ASN A 84 1.01 13.85 -0.95
N GLY A 85 0.54 14.30 0.23
CA GLY A 85 -0.83 14.74 0.44
C GLY A 85 -1.85 13.61 0.67
N ILE A 86 -1.48 12.35 0.54
CA ILE A 86 -2.33 11.22 0.87
C ILE A 86 -2.21 10.95 2.37
N LYS A 87 -3.34 10.94 3.07
CA LYS A 87 -3.41 10.67 4.51
C LYS A 87 -3.22 9.17 4.77
N PHE A 88 -2.37 8.87 5.74
CA PHE A 88 -2.20 7.56 6.36
C PHE A 88 -2.49 7.69 7.85
N VAL A 89 -3.16 6.71 8.41
CA VAL A 89 -3.36 6.62 9.86
C VAL A 89 -2.49 5.48 10.37
N LEU A 90 -1.48 5.84 11.15
CA LEU A 90 -0.55 4.90 11.76
C LEU A 90 -1.25 4.11 12.86
N THR A 91 -0.79 2.90 13.11
CA THR A 91 -1.27 2.07 14.24
C THR A 91 -0.90 2.70 15.59
N TYR A 92 0.27 3.33 15.64
CA TYR A 92 0.79 3.96 16.84
C TYR A 92 1.23 5.40 16.58
N PRO A 93 1.11 6.28 17.59
CA PRO A 93 1.55 7.66 17.45
C PRO A 93 3.05 7.75 17.11
N VAL A 94 3.41 8.81 16.40
CA VAL A 94 4.79 9.24 16.26
C VAL A 94 5.32 9.62 17.64
N ILE A 95 6.46 9.09 18.04
CA ILE A 95 7.03 9.34 19.35
C ILE A 95 8.27 10.25 19.28
N GLU A 96 8.56 10.87 20.40
CA GLU A 96 9.85 11.47 20.70
C GLU A 96 10.44 10.80 21.95
N SER A 97 11.69 10.39 21.89
CA SER A 97 12.43 9.82 23.01
C SER A 97 13.87 10.35 22.99
N GLY A 98 14.22 11.12 23.99
CA GLY A 98 15.44 11.91 24.00
C GLY A 98 15.43 12.92 22.84
N SER A 99 16.49 12.93 22.04
CA SER A 99 16.60 13.79 20.85
C SER A 99 16.08 13.16 19.58
N LYS A 100 15.53 11.94 19.62
CA LYS A 100 15.11 11.19 18.44
C LYS A 100 13.60 11.16 18.33
N THR A 101 13.12 11.35 17.10
CA THR A 101 11.72 11.09 16.72
C THR A 101 11.63 9.81 15.92
N ALA A 102 10.54 9.06 16.08
CA ALA A 102 10.41 7.74 15.47
C ALA A 102 8.95 7.38 15.17
N ILE A 103 8.76 6.51 14.17
CA ILE A 103 7.50 5.81 13.90
C ILE A 103 7.63 4.34 14.24
N SER A 104 6.51 3.69 14.52
CA SER A 104 6.53 2.27 14.83
C SER A 104 7.07 1.46 13.65
N ARG A 105 7.83 0.40 13.95
CA ARG A 105 8.41 -0.48 12.91
C ARG A 105 7.32 -1.14 12.08
N ILE A 106 6.17 -1.48 12.69
CA ILE A 106 5.06 -2.11 11.96
C ILE A 106 4.45 -1.12 10.96
N ASP A 107 4.23 0.14 11.34
CA ASP A 107 3.69 1.15 10.43
C ASP A 107 4.67 1.44 9.29
N LEU A 108 5.97 1.56 9.61
CA LEU A 108 6.97 1.71 8.57
C LEU A 108 6.93 0.56 7.57
N THR A 109 6.96 -0.69 8.06
CA THR A 109 7.11 -1.87 7.19
C THR A 109 5.83 -2.23 6.44
N LYS A 110 4.67 -2.03 7.06
CA LYS A 110 3.39 -2.46 6.52
C LYS A 110 2.62 -1.38 5.76
N LEU A 111 2.81 -0.10 6.11
CA LEU A 111 2.08 1.01 5.49
C LEU A 111 2.97 1.89 4.61
N ILE A 112 4.14 2.30 5.10
CA ILE A 112 4.94 3.33 4.44
C ILE A 112 5.91 2.73 3.41
N HIS A 113 6.63 1.67 3.78
CA HIS A 113 7.61 1.03 2.89
C HIS A 113 7.02 0.56 1.55
N PRO A 114 5.84 -0.11 1.49
CA PRO A 114 5.26 -0.54 0.23
C PRO A 114 4.98 0.61 -0.74
N VAL A 115 4.65 1.78 -0.21
CA VAL A 115 4.35 2.98 -1.00
C VAL A 115 5.63 3.66 -1.49
N LEU A 116 6.64 3.74 -0.64
CA LEU A 116 7.92 4.38 -0.98
C LEU A 116 8.79 3.51 -1.91
N ARG A 117 8.65 2.20 -1.84
CA ARG A 117 9.45 1.25 -2.63
C ARG A 117 8.61 0.13 -3.26
N PRO A 118 7.61 0.45 -4.10
CA PRO A 118 6.71 -0.56 -4.68
C PRO A 118 7.46 -1.60 -5.53
N ASN A 119 8.58 -1.24 -6.14
CA ASN A 119 9.40 -2.14 -6.96
C ASN A 119 10.12 -3.25 -6.13
N TYR A 120 10.11 -3.15 -4.81
CA TYR A 120 10.68 -4.15 -3.90
C TYR A 120 9.63 -5.06 -3.28
N ILE A 121 8.38 -4.97 -3.73
CA ILE A 121 7.32 -5.86 -3.26
C ILE A 121 7.55 -7.24 -3.88
N LEU A 122 7.94 -8.17 -3.03
CA LEU A 122 8.02 -9.58 -3.40
C LEU A 122 6.60 -10.10 -3.65
N ASN A 123 6.41 -10.90 -4.67
CA ASN A 123 5.11 -11.51 -5.03
C ASN A 123 4.04 -10.53 -5.53
N ALA A 124 4.38 -9.30 -5.91
CA ALA A 124 3.51 -8.46 -6.72
C ALA A 124 3.40 -9.09 -8.12
N GLY A 125 2.72 -10.23 -8.22
CA GLY A 125 2.68 -11.03 -9.43
C GLY A 125 2.18 -10.26 -10.66
N ASN A 126 2.58 -10.70 -11.84
CA ASN A 126 2.01 -10.22 -13.10
C ASN A 126 0.55 -10.68 -13.17
N PHE A 127 -0.40 -9.78 -13.00
CA PHE A 127 -1.81 -10.05 -13.22
C PHE A 127 -2.21 -9.56 -14.63
N ARG A 128 -3.14 -10.27 -15.23
CA ARG A 128 -3.79 -9.89 -16.50
C ARG A 128 -5.28 -9.71 -16.32
N THR A 129 -5.83 -10.16 -15.21
CA THR A 129 -7.25 -10.14 -14.93
C THR A 129 -7.57 -9.10 -13.84
N VAL A 130 -8.58 -8.31 -14.09
CA VAL A 130 -9.14 -7.31 -13.16
C VAL A 130 -10.60 -7.62 -12.94
N ILE A 131 -11.00 -7.80 -11.69
CA ILE A 131 -12.38 -7.95 -11.29
C ILE A 131 -12.86 -6.59 -10.81
N ILE A 132 -13.91 -6.07 -11.45
CA ILE A 132 -14.56 -4.82 -11.05
C ILE A 132 -15.89 -5.16 -10.40
N ASP A 133 -16.02 -4.80 -9.15
CA ASP A 133 -17.23 -4.97 -8.38
C ASP A 133 -18.03 -3.66 -8.39
N ALA A 134 -19.16 -3.66 -9.05
CA ALA A 134 -20.12 -2.56 -8.97
C ALA A 134 -20.95 -2.74 -7.70
N GLY A 135 -20.67 -1.96 -6.65
CA GLY A 135 -21.36 -2.05 -5.37
C GLY A 135 -22.88 -1.91 -5.48
N HIS A 136 -23.61 -2.49 -4.51
CA HIS A 136 -25.08 -2.52 -4.50
C HIS A 136 -25.70 -3.23 -5.70
N GLY A 137 -27.00 -3.01 -5.97
CA GLY A 137 -27.71 -3.57 -7.13
C GLY A 137 -29.06 -4.20 -6.76
N GLY A 138 -29.98 -4.26 -7.71
CA GLY A 138 -31.33 -4.79 -7.53
C GLY A 138 -32.07 -4.09 -6.37
N LYS A 139 -32.47 -4.86 -5.35
CA LYS A 139 -33.17 -4.36 -4.16
C LYS A 139 -32.33 -3.45 -3.24
N ASP A 140 -31.00 -3.49 -3.37
CA ASP A 140 -30.10 -2.63 -2.62
C ASP A 140 -29.72 -1.42 -3.46
N ALA A 141 -30.34 -0.28 -3.17
CA ALA A 141 -30.10 0.96 -3.89
C ALA A 141 -28.77 1.63 -3.54
N GLY A 142 -28.17 1.32 -2.36
CA GLY A 142 -27.12 2.12 -1.78
C GLY A 142 -27.65 3.51 -1.38
N ALA A 143 -26.79 4.51 -1.40
CA ALA A 143 -27.17 5.89 -1.18
C ALA A 143 -28.12 6.38 -2.30
N VAL A 144 -29.11 7.21 -1.91
CA VAL A 144 -30.10 7.78 -2.82
C VAL A 144 -30.08 9.29 -2.73
N ASN A 145 -30.11 9.96 -3.86
CA ASN A 145 -30.25 11.42 -3.93
C ASN A 145 -31.31 11.81 -4.97
N ALA A 146 -31.53 13.13 -5.15
CA ALA A 146 -32.56 13.64 -6.07
C ALA A 146 -32.34 13.27 -7.54
N TYR A 147 -31.14 12.83 -7.92
CA TYR A 147 -30.78 12.58 -9.32
C TYR A 147 -30.71 11.08 -9.64
N ASN A 148 -30.24 10.25 -8.71
CA ASN A 148 -30.07 8.82 -8.96
C ASN A 148 -29.72 8.04 -7.69
N THR A 149 -29.49 6.73 -7.83
CA THR A 149 -29.06 5.82 -6.78
C THR A 149 -27.58 5.49 -6.92
N GLU A 150 -26.93 5.16 -5.82
CA GLU A 150 -25.52 4.73 -5.80
C GLU A 150 -25.30 3.51 -6.71
N LYS A 151 -26.19 2.53 -6.68
CA LYS A 151 -26.08 1.33 -7.52
C LYS A 151 -25.98 1.64 -9.01
N ALA A 152 -26.67 2.70 -9.48
CA ALA A 152 -26.66 3.11 -10.88
C ALA A 152 -25.33 3.77 -11.26
N TYR A 153 -24.77 4.63 -10.38
CA TYR A 153 -23.47 5.23 -10.59
C TYR A 153 -22.37 4.18 -10.55
N ASN A 154 -22.40 3.25 -9.59
CA ASN A 154 -21.43 2.17 -9.47
C ASN A 154 -21.36 1.32 -10.75
N LEU A 155 -22.53 0.91 -11.27
CA LEU A 155 -22.60 0.12 -12.49
C LEU A 155 -22.07 0.87 -13.71
N ARG A 156 -22.47 2.13 -13.88
CA ARG A 156 -22.03 2.97 -14.99
C ARG A 156 -20.50 3.13 -15.00
N VAL A 157 -19.92 3.46 -13.84
CA VAL A 157 -18.46 3.62 -13.73
C VAL A 157 -17.74 2.28 -13.93
N ALA A 158 -18.25 1.20 -13.36
CA ALA A 158 -17.68 -0.14 -13.56
C ALA A 158 -17.62 -0.53 -15.04
N GLN A 159 -18.68 -0.25 -15.80
CA GLN A 159 -18.74 -0.53 -17.25
C GLN A 159 -17.75 0.35 -18.05
N GLU A 160 -17.61 1.63 -17.69
CA GLU A 160 -16.61 2.50 -18.34
C GLU A 160 -15.17 2.07 -18.02
N VAL A 161 -14.87 1.73 -16.77
CA VAL A 161 -13.58 1.17 -16.37
C VAL A 161 -13.29 -0.14 -17.10
N GLN A 162 -14.30 -1.03 -17.25
CA GLN A 162 -14.17 -2.26 -18.03
C GLN A 162 -13.72 -1.95 -19.47
N LYS A 163 -14.40 -1.03 -20.18
CA LYS A 163 -14.04 -0.65 -21.56
C LYS A 163 -12.59 -0.17 -21.65
N LEU A 164 -12.20 0.74 -20.74
CA LEU A 164 -10.86 1.34 -20.73
C LEU A 164 -9.76 0.30 -20.46
N LEU A 165 -9.96 -0.61 -19.51
CA LEU A 165 -9.00 -1.64 -19.18
C LEU A 165 -8.93 -2.73 -20.27
N THR A 166 -10.07 -3.10 -20.85
CA THR A 166 -10.10 -4.04 -21.97
C THR A 166 -9.36 -3.50 -23.19
N ALA A 167 -9.51 -2.21 -23.49
CA ALA A 167 -8.76 -1.55 -24.55
C ALA A 167 -7.24 -1.52 -24.30
N LYS A 168 -6.83 -1.65 -23.04
CA LYS A 168 -5.42 -1.80 -22.62
C LYS A 168 -4.92 -3.25 -22.57
N GLY A 169 -5.74 -4.22 -22.97
CA GLY A 169 -5.38 -5.64 -23.04
C GLY A 169 -5.57 -6.42 -21.72
N TYR A 170 -6.28 -5.85 -20.75
CA TYR A 170 -6.65 -6.59 -19.55
C TYR A 170 -7.91 -7.43 -19.79
N ARG A 171 -7.97 -8.62 -19.22
CA ARG A 171 -9.21 -9.37 -19.05
C ARG A 171 -9.97 -8.75 -17.89
N VAL A 172 -11.20 -8.27 -18.15
CA VAL A 172 -12.01 -7.62 -17.12
C VAL A 172 -13.28 -8.40 -16.86
N ILE A 173 -13.53 -8.72 -15.60
CA ILE A 173 -14.71 -9.42 -15.12
C ILE A 173 -15.52 -8.44 -14.26
N LEU A 174 -16.78 -8.22 -14.59
CA LEU A 174 -17.70 -7.50 -13.72
C LEU A 174 -18.40 -8.48 -12.79
N THR A 175 -18.55 -8.13 -11.51
CA THR A 175 -19.36 -8.94 -10.57
C THR A 175 -20.83 -8.92 -10.99
N ARG A 176 -21.32 -7.78 -11.49
CA ARG A 176 -22.63 -7.63 -12.15
C ARG A 176 -22.53 -6.69 -13.36
N SER A 177 -23.21 -7.00 -14.41
CA SER A 177 -23.30 -6.20 -15.64
C SER A 177 -24.66 -5.53 -15.84
N SER A 178 -25.61 -5.80 -14.95
CA SER A 178 -26.98 -5.25 -14.95
C SER A 178 -27.41 -4.88 -13.51
N ASP A 179 -28.64 -4.39 -13.36
CA ASP A 179 -29.19 -4.02 -12.05
C ASP A 179 -29.72 -5.26 -11.30
N VAL A 180 -28.80 -6.12 -10.85
CA VAL A 180 -29.07 -7.29 -10.05
C VAL A 180 -28.43 -7.18 -8.67
N TYR A 181 -29.06 -7.77 -7.65
CA TYR A 181 -28.54 -7.86 -6.31
C TYR A 181 -27.57 -9.04 -6.18
N LEU A 182 -26.39 -8.78 -5.62
CA LEU A 182 -25.43 -9.80 -5.20
C LEU A 182 -25.11 -9.63 -3.73
N THR A 183 -25.10 -10.75 -3.00
CA THR A 183 -24.59 -10.77 -1.62
C THR A 183 -23.10 -10.53 -1.59
N LEU A 184 -22.56 -10.10 -0.45
CA LEU A 184 -21.10 -9.95 -0.26
C LEU A 184 -20.37 -11.28 -0.55
N GLN A 185 -20.94 -12.40 -0.11
CA GLN A 185 -20.34 -13.72 -0.35
C GLN A 185 -20.28 -14.05 -1.84
N GLN A 186 -21.33 -13.81 -2.60
CA GLN A 186 -21.33 -14.04 -4.06
C GLN A 186 -20.25 -13.22 -4.77
N ARG A 187 -20.01 -11.97 -4.35
CA ARG A 187 -18.91 -11.12 -4.89
C ARG A 187 -17.56 -11.73 -4.61
N VAL A 188 -17.35 -12.21 -3.38
CA VAL A 188 -16.12 -12.90 -2.97
C VAL A 188 -15.95 -14.22 -3.72
N ASP A 189 -17.03 -14.99 -3.92
CA ASP A 189 -16.99 -16.27 -4.64
C ASP A 189 -16.61 -16.08 -6.10
N ILE A 190 -17.11 -15.02 -6.76
CA ILE A 190 -16.70 -14.66 -8.13
C ILE A 190 -15.18 -14.42 -8.18
N ALA A 191 -14.64 -13.65 -7.22
CA ALA A 191 -13.21 -13.38 -7.17
C ALA A 191 -12.40 -14.65 -6.90
N ASN A 192 -12.81 -15.47 -5.94
CA ASN A 192 -12.10 -16.67 -5.52
C ASN A 192 -12.23 -17.85 -6.49
N SER A 193 -13.22 -17.80 -7.40
CA SER A 193 -13.36 -18.84 -8.44
C SER A 193 -12.24 -18.81 -9.49
N LEU A 194 -11.50 -17.71 -9.58
CA LEU A 194 -10.38 -17.58 -10.50
C LEU A 194 -9.16 -18.33 -9.97
N LYS A 195 -8.55 -19.11 -10.87
CA LYS A 195 -7.31 -19.85 -10.59
C LYS A 195 -6.05 -19.12 -11.07
N GLU A 196 -6.17 -17.84 -11.33
CA GLU A 196 -5.11 -16.98 -11.84
C GLU A 196 -4.92 -15.74 -10.97
N ALA A 197 -3.75 -15.11 -11.08
CA ALA A 197 -3.51 -13.84 -10.39
C ALA A 197 -4.41 -12.74 -10.96
N ALA A 198 -5.21 -12.14 -10.08
CA ALA A 198 -6.14 -11.07 -10.41
C ALA A 198 -6.15 -10.01 -9.31
N ILE A 199 -6.56 -8.80 -9.67
CA ILE A 199 -6.89 -7.77 -8.67
C ILE A 199 -8.41 -7.60 -8.62
N PHE A 200 -8.92 -7.29 -7.42
CA PHE A 200 -10.33 -7.01 -7.16
C PHE A 200 -10.48 -5.55 -6.74
N ILE A 201 -11.36 -4.81 -7.42
CA ILE A 201 -11.64 -3.41 -7.12
C ILE A 201 -13.16 -3.24 -7.03
N SER A 202 -13.63 -2.82 -5.84
CA SER A 202 -15.04 -2.46 -5.63
C SER A 202 -15.22 -0.96 -5.75
N ILE A 203 -16.30 -0.55 -6.42
CA ILE A 203 -16.62 0.85 -6.70
C ILE A 203 -17.90 1.21 -5.97
N HIS A 204 -17.81 2.29 -5.16
CA HIS A 204 -18.89 2.86 -4.38
C HIS A 204 -18.92 4.38 -4.50
N PHE A 205 -20.12 4.96 -4.34
CA PHE A 205 -20.34 6.40 -4.23
C PHE A 205 -21.07 6.69 -2.93
N ASN A 206 -20.37 6.49 -1.82
CA ASN A 206 -20.92 6.66 -0.48
C ASN A 206 -21.59 8.00 -0.29
N SER A 207 -22.57 8.08 0.62
CA SER A 207 -23.14 9.33 1.11
C SER A 207 -22.53 9.71 2.45
N GLY A 208 -22.52 11.01 2.71
CA GLY A 208 -22.10 11.58 3.98
C GLY A 208 -22.92 12.80 4.31
N GLY A 209 -22.63 13.47 5.43
CA GLY A 209 -23.24 14.76 5.76
C GLY A 209 -23.01 15.81 4.66
N ARG A 210 -23.76 16.94 4.69
CA ARG A 210 -23.68 18.00 3.65
C ARG A 210 -22.28 18.55 3.39
N SER A 211 -21.39 18.47 4.37
CA SER A 211 -19.98 18.90 4.26
C SER A 211 -19.03 17.76 3.84
N ALA A 212 -19.48 16.51 3.81
CA ALA A 212 -18.63 15.38 3.46
C ALA A 212 -18.25 15.46 1.98
N ARG A 213 -16.94 15.48 1.73
CA ARG A 213 -16.36 15.53 0.39
C ARG A 213 -15.04 14.78 0.38
N GLY A 214 -14.71 14.19 -0.74
CA GLY A 214 -13.42 13.55 -0.91
C GLY A 214 -13.53 12.19 -1.53
N ILE A 215 -12.41 11.48 -1.50
CA ILE A 215 -12.26 10.12 -1.99
C ILE A 215 -11.68 9.30 -0.85
N GLU A 216 -12.27 8.15 -0.62
CA GLU A 216 -11.76 7.15 0.32
C GLU A 216 -11.35 5.92 -0.47
N THR A 217 -10.26 5.31 -0.10
CA THR A 217 -9.82 4.03 -0.65
C THR A 217 -9.49 3.10 0.50
N PHE A 218 -10.17 1.98 0.53
CA PHE A 218 -9.99 0.96 1.55
C PHE A 218 -9.24 -0.24 0.99
N THR A 219 -8.42 -0.84 1.82
CA THR A 219 -7.82 -2.15 1.57
C THR A 219 -7.90 -2.99 2.84
N LEU A 220 -7.68 -4.28 2.70
CA LEU A 220 -7.54 -5.13 3.89
C LEU A 220 -6.43 -4.56 4.76
N SER A 221 -6.74 -4.36 6.05
CA SER A 221 -5.74 -3.92 7.02
C SER A 221 -4.62 -4.97 7.11
N PRO A 222 -3.35 -4.57 6.96
CA PRO A 222 -2.25 -5.50 7.12
C PRO A 222 -2.25 -6.15 8.51
N GLN A 223 -1.76 -7.37 8.59
CA GLN A 223 -1.66 -8.05 9.89
C GLN A 223 -0.85 -7.22 10.89
N GLY A 224 -1.43 -6.98 12.06
CA GLY A 224 -0.84 -6.18 13.13
C GLY A 224 -1.02 -4.67 12.97
N VAL A 225 -1.73 -4.21 11.94
CA VAL A 225 -2.09 -2.80 11.71
C VAL A 225 -3.53 -2.58 12.15
N ALA A 226 -3.77 -1.52 12.92
CA ALA A 226 -5.10 -1.18 13.40
C ALA A 226 -6.05 -0.80 12.25
N HIS A 227 -7.31 -1.18 12.37
CA HIS A 227 -8.36 -0.62 11.52
C HIS A 227 -8.55 0.87 11.83
N TYR A 228 -8.78 1.65 10.78
CA TYR A 228 -9.01 3.09 10.91
C TYR A 228 -10.05 3.41 12.01
N GLY A 229 -9.67 4.33 12.89
CA GLY A 229 -10.54 4.86 13.94
C GLY A 229 -10.86 3.93 15.12
N SER A 230 -10.35 2.70 15.15
CA SER A 230 -10.71 1.72 16.19
C SER A 230 -9.58 1.35 17.17
N GLY A 231 -8.35 1.84 16.93
CA GLY A 231 -7.16 1.35 17.63
C GLY A 231 -6.86 -0.12 17.34
N LEU A 232 -5.72 -0.61 17.81
CA LEU A 232 -5.32 -2.01 17.63
C LEU A 232 -6.14 -2.94 18.52
N LYS A 233 -6.75 -3.94 17.91
CA LYS A 233 -7.50 -5.01 18.60
C LYS A 233 -6.73 -6.33 18.54
N PRO A 234 -6.94 -7.26 19.49
CA PRO A 234 -6.33 -8.59 19.43
C PRO A 234 -6.59 -9.33 18.11
N SER A 235 -7.77 -9.13 17.50
CA SER A 235 -8.13 -9.72 16.20
C SER A 235 -7.27 -9.22 15.05
N ASP A 236 -6.64 -8.04 15.15
CA ASP A 236 -5.80 -7.48 14.09
C ASP A 236 -4.44 -8.18 14.01
N LEU A 237 -4.06 -8.90 15.08
CA LEU A 237 -2.85 -9.72 15.11
C LEU A 237 -3.02 -11.04 14.34
N ASN A 238 -4.26 -11.47 14.09
CA ASN A 238 -4.54 -12.69 13.36
C ASN A 238 -4.38 -12.48 11.85
N ALA A 239 -3.63 -13.36 11.20
CA ALA A 239 -3.52 -13.34 9.74
C ALA A 239 -4.85 -13.76 9.10
N ARG A 240 -5.25 -13.05 8.04
CA ARG A 240 -6.33 -13.41 7.13
C ARG A 240 -5.73 -13.85 5.80
N ASN A 241 -6.44 -14.66 5.01
CA ASN A 241 -5.93 -15.17 3.74
C ASN A 241 -5.41 -14.06 2.80
N GLY A 242 -6.03 -12.89 2.80
CA GLY A 242 -5.60 -11.75 1.98
C GLY A 242 -4.32 -11.06 2.45
N ASN A 243 -3.87 -11.30 3.70
CA ASN A 243 -2.67 -10.65 4.25
C ASN A 243 -1.35 -11.13 3.61
N ILE A 244 -1.37 -12.21 2.86
CA ILE A 244 -0.22 -12.63 2.04
C ILE A 244 0.19 -11.55 1.03
N ASN A 245 -0.72 -10.67 0.64
CA ASN A 245 -0.52 -9.60 -0.32
C ASN A 245 -0.52 -8.20 0.32
N ASP A 246 -0.32 -8.06 1.63
CA ASP A 246 -0.40 -6.79 2.36
C ASP A 246 0.30 -5.63 1.64
N SER A 247 1.58 -5.82 1.31
CA SER A 247 2.38 -4.78 0.66
C SER A 247 1.84 -4.39 -0.72
N ALA A 248 1.41 -5.38 -1.52
CA ALA A 248 0.84 -5.13 -2.84
C ALA A 248 -0.52 -4.43 -2.73
N ASN A 249 -1.36 -4.81 -1.77
CA ASN A 249 -2.66 -4.20 -1.53
C ASN A 249 -2.51 -2.72 -1.11
N VAL A 250 -1.61 -2.41 -0.18
CA VAL A 250 -1.34 -1.03 0.26
C VAL A 250 -0.77 -0.18 -0.87
N ALA A 251 0.18 -0.71 -1.64
CA ALA A 251 0.77 0.01 -2.76
C ALA A 251 -0.27 0.28 -3.87
N LEU A 252 -1.08 -0.73 -4.23
CA LEU A 252 -2.14 -0.60 -5.24
C LEU A 252 -3.20 0.42 -4.80
N ALA A 253 -3.72 0.30 -3.57
CA ALA A 253 -4.72 1.22 -3.03
C ALA A 253 -4.21 2.67 -3.06
N THR A 254 -2.96 2.89 -2.63
CA THR A 254 -2.34 4.21 -2.64
C THR A 254 -2.14 4.75 -4.06
N ALA A 255 -1.70 3.91 -5.01
CA ALA A 255 -1.51 4.31 -6.41
C ALA A 255 -2.84 4.71 -7.06
N VAL A 256 -3.89 3.89 -6.89
CA VAL A 256 -5.23 4.19 -7.39
C VAL A 256 -5.75 5.50 -6.79
N HIS A 257 -5.69 5.64 -5.46
CA HIS A 257 -6.13 6.85 -4.76
C HIS A 257 -5.43 8.11 -5.29
N SER A 258 -4.10 8.05 -5.41
CA SER A 258 -3.29 9.15 -5.94
C SER A 258 -3.71 9.57 -7.35
N GLN A 259 -3.97 8.61 -8.24
CA GLN A 259 -4.38 8.90 -9.62
C GLN A 259 -5.79 9.47 -9.70
N VAL A 260 -6.71 8.97 -8.89
CA VAL A 260 -8.08 9.50 -8.82
C VAL A 260 -8.07 10.94 -8.31
N LEU A 261 -7.32 11.24 -7.25
CA LEU A 261 -7.15 12.62 -6.73
C LEU A 261 -6.59 13.57 -7.77
N LYS A 262 -5.52 13.17 -8.46
CA LYS A 262 -4.88 13.96 -9.51
C LYS A 262 -5.85 14.36 -10.62
N ASN A 263 -6.70 13.41 -11.05
CA ASN A 263 -7.57 13.61 -12.20
C ASN A 263 -8.88 14.33 -11.86
N ILE A 264 -9.33 14.29 -10.61
CA ILE A 264 -10.51 15.03 -10.16
C ILE A 264 -10.18 16.48 -9.80
N GLY A 265 -8.88 16.86 -9.77
CA GLY A 265 -8.43 18.23 -9.50
C GLY A 265 -8.77 18.70 -8.07
N ARG A 266 -8.90 17.76 -7.14
CA ARG A 266 -9.24 18.06 -5.75
C ARG A 266 -8.04 17.77 -4.85
N ASN A 267 -7.51 18.83 -4.29
CA ASN A 267 -6.69 18.71 -3.11
C ASN A 267 -7.60 18.25 -1.98
N ASN A 268 -7.45 17.02 -1.52
CA ASN A 268 -8.05 16.60 -0.26
C ASN A 268 -7.30 17.31 0.85
N THR A 269 -7.95 18.26 1.41
CA THR A 269 -7.62 18.84 2.71
C THR A 269 -8.29 18.04 3.81
#